data_099b8a7bdd380940ba6bcb344dfa4322
#
_entry.id   099b8a7bdd380940ba6bcb344dfa4322
#
_cell.length_a   1.000
_cell.length_b   1.000
_cell.length_c   1.000
_cell.angle_alpha   90.00
_cell.angle_beta   90.00
_cell.angle_gamma   90.00
#
_symmetry.space_group_name_H-M   'P 1'
#
loop_
_entity.id
_entity.type
_entity.pdbx_description
1 polymer ?
#
loop_
_entity_poly.entity_id
_entity_poly.type
_entity_poly.pdbx_seq_one_letter_code
_entity_poly.pdbx_strand_id
1 'polypeptide(L)'
;MTASPDLGTPAAGSLGAVPSSIPAPAPVPPPSPPAVTDAFDSTAFRAVFRRHAAGVAVITAAGGRPAGFTATSLTSVSAEPPLLSFGISSTGSAWRTIADATHVGVHILGEHQEEVAATFARSGADRFAPPTAWGPGPYGVPLLEDVQAWLVARVLARIPAGDHRIVVAQAVAGAPQGEAARPLLYHHGRYNALRH
;
A
#
# COMPACT_ATOMS: atom_id res chain seq x y z
N MET A 1 -27.15 -48.47 72.45
CA MET A 1 -26.56 -49.71 71.93
C MET A 1 -27.04 -49.81 70.47
N THR A 2 -26.25 -49.37 69.55
CA THR A 2 -26.34 -49.74 68.11
C THR A 2 -25.05 -49.28 67.44
N ALA A 3 -24.36 -50.25 66.94
CA ALA A 3 -23.04 -50.10 66.34
C ALA A 3 -23.19 -49.51 64.90
N SER A 4 -22.31 -48.56 64.62
CA SER A 4 -22.09 -48.10 63.23
C SER A 4 -21.05 -48.98 62.52
N PRO A 5 -21.23 -49.35 61.26
CA PRO A 5 -20.23 -50.07 60.52
C PRO A 5 -19.19 -49.12 59.94
N ASP A 6 -17.96 -49.54 60.05
CA ASP A 6 -16.73 -48.99 59.46
C ASP A 6 -16.80 -49.11 57.92
N LEU A 7 -16.67 -47.96 57.21
CA LEU A 7 -16.53 -47.91 55.80
C LEU A 7 -15.09 -47.66 55.41
N GLY A 8 -14.42 -48.72 54.99
CA GLY A 8 -13.05 -48.72 54.53
C GLY A 8 -12.79 -47.76 53.37
N THR A 9 -11.73 -47.00 53.49
CA THR A 9 -11.18 -46.07 52.46
C THR A 9 -10.60 -46.86 51.31
N PRO A 10 -10.99 -46.62 50.06
CA PRO A 10 -10.31 -47.23 48.91
C PRO A 10 -8.99 -46.53 48.63
N ALA A 11 -7.98 -47.34 48.35
CA ALA A 11 -6.62 -46.94 48.00
C ALA A 11 -6.57 -46.08 46.76
N ALA A 12 -5.86 -44.97 46.81
CA ALA A 12 -5.57 -44.09 45.70
C ALA A 12 -4.69 -44.82 44.65
N GLY A 13 -5.27 -45.15 43.52
CA GLY A 13 -4.55 -45.65 42.34
C GLY A 13 -3.67 -44.55 41.75
N SER A 14 -2.38 -44.82 41.66
CA SER A 14 -1.39 -43.97 40.95
C SER A 14 -1.74 -43.85 39.49
N LEU A 15 -2.25 -42.68 39.05
CA LEU A 15 -2.36 -42.33 37.65
C LEU A 15 -0.97 -42.02 37.09
N GLY A 16 -0.46 -42.95 36.25
CA GLY A 16 0.79 -42.77 35.54
C GLY A 16 0.81 -41.48 34.74
N ALA A 17 1.86 -40.70 34.88
CA ALA A 17 2.11 -39.48 34.12
C ALA A 17 2.17 -39.80 32.61
N VAL A 18 1.24 -39.23 31.85
CA VAL A 18 1.26 -39.24 30.40
C VAL A 18 2.40 -38.33 29.94
N PRO A 19 3.36 -38.77 29.10
CA PRO A 19 4.42 -37.90 28.62
C PRO A 19 3.80 -36.88 27.66
N SER A 20 3.72 -35.62 28.10
CA SER A 20 3.23 -34.48 27.36
C SER A 20 4.39 -33.80 26.63
N SER A 21 4.79 -34.36 25.49
CA SER A 21 5.58 -33.63 24.48
C SER A 21 5.53 -34.35 23.14
N ILE A 22 4.50 -34.04 22.36
CA ILE A 22 4.57 -34.26 20.91
C ILE A 22 5.50 -33.17 20.38
N PRO A 23 6.68 -33.50 19.80
CA PRO A 23 7.54 -32.49 19.22
C PRO A 23 6.77 -31.80 18.08
N ALA A 24 6.82 -30.46 18.07
CA ALA A 24 6.24 -29.68 16.99
C ALA A 24 6.85 -30.13 15.66
N PRO A 25 6.04 -30.31 14.59
CA PRO A 25 6.59 -30.65 13.27
C PRO A 25 7.60 -29.58 12.84
N ALA A 26 8.74 -30.03 12.33
CA ALA A 26 9.73 -29.11 11.78
C ALA A 26 9.10 -28.24 10.70
N PRO A 27 9.46 -26.93 10.60
CA PRO A 27 8.93 -26.05 9.57
C PRO A 27 9.25 -26.66 8.20
N VAL A 28 8.20 -26.93 7.42
CA VAL A 28 8.34 -27.37 6.03
C VAL A 28 8.92 -26.19 5.25
N PRO A 29 10.09 -26.33 4.61
CA PRO A 29 10.63 -25.24 3.79
C PRO A 29 9.62 -24.90 2.69
N PRO A 30 9.47 -23.58 2.34
CA PRO A 30 8.58 -23.20 1.27
C PRO A 30 8.99 -23.94 -0.02
N PRO A 31 8.03 -24.35 -0.86
CA PRO A 31 8.33 -24.99 -2.13
C PRO A 31 9.24 -24.07 -2.94
N SER A 32 10.30 -24.62 -3.50
CA SER A 32 11.14 -23.89 -4.44
C SER A 32 10.26 -23.39 -5.58
N PRO A 33 10.37 -22.10 -5.98
CA PRO A 33 9.61 -21.60 -7.12
C PRO A 33 9.94 -22.49 -8.33
N PRO A 34 8.94 -22.80 -9.18
CA PRO A 34 9.21 -23.55 -10.40
C PRO A 34 10.27 -22.81 -11.21
N ALA A 35 11.24 -23.55 -11.75
CA ALA A 35 12.21 -22.99 -12.68
C ALA A 35 11.43 -22.45 -13.90
N VAL A 36 11.19 -21.13 -13.92
CA VAL A 36 10.57 -20.46 -15.07
C VAL A 36 11.66 -20.36 -16.12
N THR A 37 11.67 -21.29 -17.06
CA THR A 37 12.65 -21.33 -18.13
C THR A 37 12.39 -20.33 -19.24
N ASP A 38 11.17 -19.76 -19.30
CA ASP A 38 10.78 -18.73 -20.25
C ASP A 38 10.27 -17.51 -19.50
N ALA A 39 11.01 -16.39 -19.57
CA ALA A 39 10.55 -15.12 -19.05
C ALA A 39 9.31 -14.66 -19.83
N PHE A 40 8.20 -14.39 -19.14
CA PHE A 40 7.01 -13.86 -19.76
C PHE A 40 7.34 -12.52 -20.44
N ASP A 41 6.98 -12.38 -21.70
CA ASP A 41 7.32 -11.20 -22.51
C ASP A 41 6.74 -9.91 -21.91
N SER A 42 7.57 -8.89 -21.80
CA SER A 42 7.17 -7.60 -21.21
C SER A 42 6.08 -6.88 -22.00
N THR A 43 5.99 -7.11 -23.31
CA THR A 43 4.92 -6.55 -24.17
C THR A 43 3.59 -7.23 -23.88
N ALA A 44 3.59 -8.56 -23.76
CA ALA A 44 2.42 -9.34 -23.37
C ALA A 44 1.97 -8.96 -21.92
N PHE A 45 2.90 -8.79 -21.00
CA PHE A 45 2.61 -8.33 -19.64
C PHE A 45 1.90 -6.96 -19.65
N ARG A 46 2.43 -5.99 -20.39
CA ARG A 46 1.79 -4.67 -20.52
C ARG A 46 0.42 -4.76 -21.17
N ALA A 47 0.24 -5.63 -22.16
CA ALA A 47 -1.06 -5.83 -22.83
C ALA A 47 -2.12 -6.36 -21.87
N VAL A 48 -1.76 -7.25 -20.95
CA VAL A 48 -2.64 -7.74 -19.90
C VAL A 48 -3.01 -6.59 -18.95
N PHE A 49 -2.02 -5.86 -18.41
CA PHE A 49 -2.26 -4.78 -17.46
C PHE A 49 -2.98 -3.57 -18.06
N ARG A 50 -2.93 -3.35 -19.37
CA ARG A 50 -3.78 -2.34 -20.03
C ARG A 50 -5.27 -2.60 -19.85
N ARG A 51 -5.69 -3.84 -19.60
CA ARG A 51 -7.09 -4.22 -19.35
C ARG A 51 -7.50 -4.05 -17.89
N HIS A 52 -6.54 -3.84 -17.01
CA HIS A 52 -6.81 -3.58 -15.60
C HIS A 52 -7.10 -2.09 -15.41
N ALA A 53 -8.32 -1.75 -14.97
CA ALA A 53 -8.67 -0.40 -14.59
C ALA A 53 -8.11 -0.08 -13.21
N ALA A 54 -7.43 1.06 -13.09
CA ALA A 54 -6.85 1.50 -11.81
C ALA A 54 -7.31 2.92 -11.48
N GLY A 55 -7.52 3.20 -10.21
CA GLY A 55 -7.69 4.57 -9.72
C GLY A 55 -6.41 5.36 -9.92
N VAL A 56 -6.53 6.66 -10.15
CA VAL A 56 -5.40 7.57 -10.32
C VAL A 56 -5.15 8.36 -9.05
N ALA A 57 -3.93 8.31 -8.57
CA ALA A 57 -3.48 9.10 -7.43
C ALA A 57 -2.21 9.89 -7.79
N VAL A 58 -1.95 10.96 -7.07
CA VAL A 58 -0.66 11.65 -7.06
C VAL A 58 0.01 11.43 -5.71
N ILE A 59 1.25 11.03 -5.75
CA ILE A 59 2.11 10.91 -4.56
C ILE A 59 3.05 12.10 -4.53
N THR A 60 3.16 12.77 -3.38
CA THR A 60 4.05 13.92 -3.17
C THR A 60 4.99 13.67 -2.00
N ALA A 61 6.11 14.37 -1.99
CA ALA A 61 7.02 14.40 -0.85
C ALA A 61 7.71 15.76 -0.74
N ALA A 62 8.01 16.17 0.50
CA ALA A 62 8.84 17.32 0.79
C ALA A 62 10.31 17.02 0.53
N GLY A 63 11.06 18.03 0.15
CA GLY A 63 12.51 17.98 -0.05
C GLY A 63 13.05 19.39 -0.24
N GLY A 64 14.30 19.55 -0.66
CA GLY A 64 14.86 20.87 -1.04
C GLY A 64 14.02 21.52 -2.16
N ARG A 65 13.43 20.70 -3.01
CA ARG A 65 12.30 21.06 -3.88
C ARG A 65 11.23 19.98 -3.71
N PRO A 66 9.92 20.36 -3.72
CA PRO A 66 8.85 19.37 -3.66
C PRO A 66 8.93 18.42 -4.86
N ALA A 67 8.63 17.16 -4.62
CA ALA A 67 8.58 16.13 -5.65
C ALA A 67 7.24 15.42 -5.63
N GLY A 68 6.85 14.87 -6.78
CA GLY A 68 5.64 14.08 -6.88
C GLY A 68 5.56 13.35 -8.20
N PHE A 69 4.65 12.39 -8.30
CA PHE A 69 4.39 11.61 -9.50
C PHE A 69 2.99 11.03 -9.49
N THR A 70 2.46 10.69 -10.66
CA THR A 70 1.18 10.01 -10.81
C THR A 70 1.35 8.51 -10.62
N ALA A 71 0.55 7.93 -9.74
CA ALA A 71 0.54 6.51 -9.43
C ALA A 71 -0.81 5.88 -9.75
N THR A 72 -0.79 4.73 -10.41
CA THR A 72 -1.93 3.84 -10.63
C THR A 72 -1.80 2.53 -9.82
N SER A 73 -0.76 2.42 -9.01
CA SER A 73 -0.43 1.25 -8.19
C SER A 73 -0.78 1.41 -6.72
N LEU A 74 -1.53 2.47 -6.37
CA LEU A 74 -1.96 2.71 -4.99
C LEU A 74 -2.92 1.61 -4.54
N THR A 75 -2.64 1.03 -3.38
CA THR A 75 -3.44 -0.02 -2.77
C THR A 75 -3.59 0.20 -1.27
N SER A 76 -4.81 0.05 -0.75
CA SER A 76 -5.06 -0.12 0.67
C SER A 76 -4.63 -1.53 1.08
N VAL A 77 -3.76 -1.64 2.09
CA VAL A 77 -3.16 -2.92 2.52
C VAL A 77 -3.81 -3.44 3.80
N SER A 78 -4.08 -2.56 4.76
CA SER A 78 -4.66 -2.89 6.06
C SER A 78 -5.44 -1.70 6.58
N ALA A 79 -6.50 -1.97 7.35
CA ALA A 79 -7.24 -0.94 8.08
C ALA A 79 -6.71 -0.76 9.50
N GLU A 80 -6.17 -1.82 10.11
CA GLU A 80 -5.63 -1.80 11.48
C GLU A 80 -4.26 -2.51 11.52
N PRO A 81 -3.15 -1.77 11.60
CA PRO A 81 -3.05 -0.32 11.41
C PRO A 81 -3.37 0.11 9.96
N PRO A 82 -3.70 1.40 9.72
CA PRO A 82 -4.06 1.88 8.38
C PRO A 82 -2.81 1.94 7.49
N LEU A 83 -2.63 0.92 6.67
CA LEU A 83 -1.49 0.77 5.77
C LEU A 83 -1.91 0.87 4.31
N LEU A 84 -1.04 1.49 3.53
CA LEU A 84 -1.16 1.56 2.09
C LEU A 84 0.18 1.20 1.42
N SER A 85 0.13 0.87 0.14
CA SER A 85 1.32 0.68 -0.68
C SER A 85 1.17 1.30 -2.07
N PHE A 86 2.31 1.65 -2.67
CA PHE A 86 2.39 2.08 -4.07
C PHE A 86 3.75 1.72 -4.67
N GLY A 87 3.79 1.57 -5.99
CA GLY A 87 5.02 1.36 -6.76
C GLY A 87 5.57 2.67 -7.30
N ILE A 88 6.89 2.82 -7.28
CA ILE A 88 7.60 3.95 -7.89
C ILE A 88 8.83 3.46 -8.64
N SER A 89 9.05 3.98 -9.85
CA SER A 89 10.28 3.68 -10.61
C SER A 89 11.51 4.24 -9.90
N SER A 90 12.53 3.41 -9.73
CA SER A 90 13.81 3.80 -9.11
C SER A 90 14.66 4.73 -9.99
N THR A 91 14.31 4.87 -11.27
CA THR A 91 14.96 5.78 -12.23
C THR A 91 14.19 7.08 -12.43
N GLY A 92 12.96 7.17 -11.90
CA GLY A 92 12.12 8.36 -12.01
C GLY A 92 12.66 9.55 -11.21
N SER A 93 12.41 10.78 -11.70
CA SER A 93 12.90 12.01 -11.05
C SER A 93 12.39 12.18 -9.60
N ALA A 94 11.18 11.72 -9.31
CA ALA A 94 10.58 11.80 -7.96
C ALA A 94 11.25 10.84 -6.97
N TRP A 95 11.88 9.77 -7.44
CA TRP A 95 12.50 8.78 -6.57
C TRP A 95 13.55 9.37 -5.63
N ARG A 96 14.39 10.29 -6.13
CA ARG A 96 15.45 10.91 -5.31
C ARG A 96 14.93 11.54 -4.02
N THR A 97 13.77 12.20 -4.09
CA THR A 97 13.14 12.82 -2.92
C THR A 97 12.39 11.78 -2.09
N ILE A 98 11.66 10.86 -2.74
CA ILE A 98 10.86 9.85 -2.04
C ILE A 98 11.73 8.77 -1.37
N ALA A 99 12.94 8.54 -1.88
CA ALA A 99 13.90 7.62 -1.27
C ALA A 99 14.24 8.00 0.18
N ASP A 100 14.33 9.29 0.47
CA ASP A 100 14.72 9.80 1.79
C ASP A 100 13.53 10.37 2.59
N ALA A 101 12.35 10.46 1.98
CA ALA A 101 11.17 11.05 2.62
C ALA A 101 10.70 10.21 3.81
N THR A 102 10.50 10.83 4.96
CA THR A 102 9.87 10.20 6.14
C THR A 102 8.35 10.13 5.99
N HIS A 103 7.75 11.10 5.28
CA HIS A 103 6.32 11.19 5.03
C HIS A 103 6.06 11.50 3.55
N VAL A 104 4.93 11.01 3.07
CA VAL A 104 4.43 11.26 1.71
C VAL A 104 2.98 11.71 1.75
N GLY A 105 2.60 12.56 0.79
CA GLY A 105 1.21 12.89 0.51
C GLY A 105 0.66 11.92 -0.51
N VAL A 106 -0.58 11.52 -0.34
CA VAL A 106 -1.35 10.68 -1.26
C VAL A 106 -2.64 11.41 -1.60
N HIS A 107 -2.88 11.65 -2.87
CA HIS A 107 -4.02 12.44 -3.34
C HIS A 107 -4.84 11.58 -4.30
N ILE A 108 -6.08 11.29 -3.95
CA ILE A 108 -7.03 10.58 -4.80
C ILE A 108 -7.65 11.59 -5.75
N LEU A 109 -7.48 11.41 -7.05
CA LEU A 109 -7.92 12.37 -8.05
C LEU A 109 -9.36 12.12 -8.52
N GLY A 110 -10.08 13.22 -8.74
CA GLY A 110 -11.36 13.25 -9.41
C GLY A 110 -11.23 13.31 -10.94
N GLU A 111 -12.30 12.99 -11.66
CA GLU A 111 -12.34 12.99 -13.12
C GLU A 111 -11.93 14.33 -13.76
N HIS A 112 -12.18 15.45 -13.08
CA HIS A 112 -11.83 16.80 -13.52
C HIS A 112 -10.33 17.11 -13.43
N GLN A 113 -9.53 16.21 -12.81
CA GLN A 113 -8.09 16.41 -12.57
C GLN A 113 -7.19 15.65 -13.53
N GLU A 114 -7.65 15.34 -14.73
CA GLU A 114 -6.85 14.67 -15.76
C GLU A 114 -5.56 15.44 -16.07
N GLU A 115 -5.62 16.78 -16.17
CA GLU A 115 -4.45 17.62 -16.46
C GLU A 115 -3.41 17.55 -15.34
N VAL A 116 -3.85 17.52 -14.08
CA VAL A 116 -2.95 17.32 -12.92
C VAL A 116 -2.28 15.96 -13.02
N ALA A 117 -3.06 14.91 -13.26
CA ALA A 117 -2.52 13.55 -13.44
C ALA A 117 -1.48 13.49 -14.56
N ALA A 118 -1.78 14.09 -15.73
CA ALA A 118 -0.87 14.13 -16.88
C ALA A 118 0.41 14.92 -16.58
N THR A 119 0.32 16.03 -15.86
CA THR A 119 1.47 16.85 -15.45
C THR A 119 2.39 16.09 -14.51
N PHE A 120 1.84 15.38 -13.52
CA PHE A 120 2.62 14.59 -12.58
C PHE A 120 3.19 13.30 -13.20
N ALA A 121 2.62 12.80 -14.29
CA ALA A 121 3.14 11.67 -15.06
C ALA A 121 4.30 12.06 -16.00
N ARG A 122 4.39 13.33 -16.43
CA ARG A 122 5.35 13.79 -17.43
C ARG A 122 6.76 13.90 -16.83
N SER A 123 7.74 13.31 -17.53
CA SER A 123 9.14 13.48 -17.16
C SER A 123 9.61 14.92 -17.45
N GLY A 124 10.38 15.50 -16.51
CA GLY A 124 10.94 16.84 -16.65
C GLY A 124 9.96 18.00 -16.47
N ALA A 125 8.67 17.75 -16.23
CA ALA A 125 7.70 18.80 -15.95
C ALA A 125 7.97 19.46 -14.59
N ASP A 126 7.76 20.79 -14.51
CA ASP A 126 7.63 21.49 -13.23
C ASP A 126 6.22 21.25 -12.70
N ARG A 127 6.09 20.20 -11.88
CA ARG A 127 4.80 19.68 -11.41
C ARG A 127 4.11 20.58 -10.42
N PHE A 128 4.85 21.48 -9.79
CA PHE A 128 4.36 22.36 -8.75
C PHE A 128 4.24 23.82 -9.18
N ALA A 129 4.57 24.13 -10.44
CA ALA A 129 4.30 25.43 -11.05
C ALA A 129 2.80 25.59 -11.38
N PRO A 130 2.30 26.82 -11.49
CA PRO A 130 0.94 27.08 -11.99
C PRO A 130 0.70 26.35 -13.34
N PRO A 131 -0.48 25.79 -13.56
CA PRO A 131 -1.72 25.97 -12.79
C PRO A 131 -1.91 24.97 -11.62
N THR A 132 -0.91 24.18 -11.23
CA THR A 132 -1.05 23.25 -10.10
C THR A 132 -1.25 24.02 -8.80
N ALA A 133 -2.43 23.89 -8.20
CA ALA A 133 -2.73 24.46 -6.90
C ALA A 133 -2.34 23.48 -5.78
N TRP A 134 -1.52 23.94 -4.84
CA TRP A 134 -1.04 23.16 -3.72
C TRP A 134 -0.60 24.05 -2.55
N GLY A 135 -0.56 23.47 -1.35
CA GLY A 135 -0.07 24.14 -0.14
C GLY A 135 0.69 23.19 0.78
N PRO A 136 1.33 23.71 1.84
CA PRO A 136 2.01 22.90 2.84
C PRO A 136 0.98 22.17 3.72
N GLY A 137 1.11 20.87 3.83
CA GLY A 137 0.33 20.04 4.75
C GLY A 137 1.11 19.61 5.99
N PRO A 138 0.55 18.70 6.79
CA PRO A 138 1.24 18.11 7.94
C PRO A 138 2.62 17.58 7.55
N TYR A 139 3.60 17.72 8.44
CA TYR A 139 5.01 17.33 8.23
C TYR A 139 5.69 18.04 7.05
N GLY A 140 5.14 19.19 6.58
CA GLY A 140 5.65 19.92 5.43
C GLY A 140 5.41 19.25 4.08
N VAL A 141 4.60 18.19 4.03
CA VAL A 141 4.29 17.47 2.79
C VAL A 141 3.43 18.35 1.89
N PRO A 142 3.78 18.51 0.59
CA PRO A 142 2.94 19.26 -0.35
C PRO A 142 1.58 18.57 -0.53
N LEU A 143 0.49 19.29 -0.27
CA LEU A 143 -0.87 18.81 -0.52
C LEU A 143 -1.47 19.53 -1.72
N LEU A 144 -1.96 18.75 -2.68
CA LEU A 144 -2.71 19.27 -3.82
C LEU A 144 -4.11 19.69 -3.38
N GLU A 145 -4.59 20.78 -3.95
CA GLU A 145 -5.94 21.27 -3.72
C GLU A 145 -6.96 20.59 -4.64
N ASP A 146 -8.25 20.71 -4.31
CA ASP A 146 -9.38 20.24 -5.11
C ASP A 146 -9.36 18.73 -5.41
N VAL A 147 -8.65 17.93 -4.62
CA VAL A 147 -8.62 16.47 -4.74
C VAL A 147 -9.82 15.84 -4.02
N GLN A 148 -10.23 14.62 -4.40
CA GLN A 148 -11.34 13.93 -3.72
C GLN A 148 -11.03 13.56 -2.28
N ALA A 149 -9.80 13.18 -2.03
CA ALA A 149 -9.30 12.84 -0.71
C ALA A 149 -7.78 12.96 -0.69
N TRP A 150 -7.25 13.25 0.48
CA TRP A 150 -5.81 13.21 0.69
C TRP A 150 -5.47 12.45 1.98
N LEU A 151 -4.29 11.86 1.99
CA LEU A 151 -3.66 11.27 3.17
C LEU A 151 -2.23 11.79 3.27
N VAL A 152 -1.75 11.96 4.49
CA VAL A 152 -0.31 11.99 4.79
C VAL A 152 0.05 10.65 5.42
N ALA A 153 1.05 9.99 4.88
CA ALA A 153 1.46 8.67 5.34
C ALA A 153 2.94 8.65 5.69
N ARG A 154 3.26 8.06 6.84
CA ARG A 154 4.63 7.81 7.29
C ARG A 154 5.18 6.58 6.57
N VAL A 155 6.30 6.73 5.90
CA VAL A 155 6.94 5.63 5.17
C VAL A 155 7.55 4.62 6.15
N LEU A 156 7.18 3.35 5.98
CA LEU A 156 7.66 2.24 6.81
C LEU A 156 8.73 1.39 6.10
N ALA A 157 8.54 1.13 4.80
CA ALA A 157 9.46 0.28 4.04
C ALA A 157 9.52 0.69 2.57
N ARG A 158 10.64 0.37 1.94
CA ARG A 158 10.89 0.51 0.50
C ARG A 158 11.51 -0.79 -0.01
N ILE A 159 10.71 -1.61 -0.64
CA ILE A 159 11.04 -2.97 -1.03
C ILE A 159 11.47 -2.99 -2.50
N PRO A 160 12.66 -3.48 -2.84
CA PRO A 160 13.08 -3.64 -4.23
C PRO A 160 12.15 -4.58 -5.00
N ALA A 161 11.71 -4.16 -6.19
CA ALA A 161 10.84 -4.93 -7.07
C ALA A 161 11.20 -4.63 -8.54
N GLY A 162 12.17 -5.33 -9.10
CA GLY A 162 12.70 -5.04 -10.43
C GLY A 162 13.30 -3.63 -10.52
N ASP A 163 12.88 -2.86 -11.53
CA ASP A 163 13.24 -1.45 -11.75
C ASP A 163 12.41 -0.47 -10.90
N HIS A 164 11.53 -1.00 -10.04
CA HIS A 164 10.67 -0.24 -9.14
C HIS A 164 11.02 -0.48 -7.66
N ARG A 165 10.37 0.30 -6.81
CA ARG A 165 10.27 0.09 -5.37
C ARG A 165 8.81 0.05 -4.98
N ILE A 166 8.44 -0.91 -4.15
CA ILE A 166 7.16 -0.92 -3.45
C ILE A 166 7.37 -0.17 -2.14
N VAL A 167 6.69 0.95 -2.00
CA VAL A 167 6.69 1.73 -0.76
C VAL A 167 5.49 1.31 0.07
N VAL A 168 5.73 0.94 1.32
CA VAL A 168 4.69 0.67 2.32
C VAL A 168 4.68 1.83 3.30
N ALA A 169 3.50 2.40 3.56
CA ALA A 169 3.36 3.55 4.43
C ALA A 169 2.11 3.43 5.31
N GLN A 170 2.16 4.05 6.49
CA GLN A 170 1.06 4.13 7.44
C GLN A 170 0.41 5.51 7.36
N ALA A 171 -0.89 5.56 7.11
CA ALA A 171 -1.64 6.81 7.16
C ALA A 171 -1.62 7.39 8.58
N VAL A 172 -1.26 8.67 8.69
CA VAL A 172 -1.15 9.40 9.97
C VAL A 172 -2.03 10.65 10.02
N ALA A 173 -2.47 11.15 8.87
CA ALA A 173 -3.45 12.23 8.74
C ALA A 173 -4.19 12.09 7.41
N GLY A 174 -5.36 12.69 7.29
CA GLY A 174 -6.11 12.71 6.03
C GLY A 174 -7.56 13.07 6.21
N ALA A 175 -8.18 13.39 5.09
CA ALA A 175 -9.61 13.65 5.01
C ALA A 175 -10.14 13.40 3.59
N PRO A 176 -11.40 12.96 3.43
CA PRO A 176 -12.13 13.17 2.19
C PRO A 176 -12.35 14.68 1.98
N GLN A 177 -12.40 15.15 0.74
CA GLN A 177 -12.67 16.55 0.42
C GLN A 177 -13.90 16.66 -0.46
N GLY A 178 -14.73 17.69 -0.17
CA GLY A 178 -15.91 18.03 -0.95
C GLY A 178 -16.97 16.92 -1.04
N GLU A 179 -17.90 17.09 -1.97
CA GLU A 179 -18.81 16.02 -2.39
C GLU A 179 -18.05 14.99 -3.21
N ALA A 180 -18.40 13.72 -3.09
CA ALA A 180 -17.75 12.63 -3.81
C ALA A 180 -17.94 12.82 -5.33
N ALA A 181 -16.94 13.38 -6.00
CA ALA A 181 -16.89 13.44 -7.44
C ALA A 181 -16.59 12.03 -8.01
N ARG A 182 -16.82 11.85 -9.32
CA ARG A 182 -16.43 10.58 -9.97
C ARG A 182 -14.90 10.43 -9.94
N PRO A 183 -14.37 9.22 -9.62
CA PRO A 183 -12.95 9.00 -9.56
C PRO A 183 -12.30 9.10 -10.95
N LEU A 184 -11.09 9.63 -11.03
CA LEU A 184 -10.27 9.51 -12.21
C LEU A 184 -9.72 8.10 -12.30
N LEU A 185 -9.94 7.44 -13.44
CA LEU A 185 -9.46 6.10 -13.74
C LEU A 185 -8.43 6.12 -14.86
N TYR A 186 -7.52 5.15 -14.84
CA TYR A 186 -6.61 4.87 -15.95
C TYR A 186 -6.88 3.47 -16.49
N HIS A 187 -7.25 3.40 -17.76
CA HIS A 187 -7.60 2.14 -18.42
C HIS A 187 -7.26 2.21 -19.91
N HIS A 188 -6.72 1.13 -20.48
CA HIS A 188 -6.28 1.07 -21.87
C HIS A 188 -5.31 2.19 -22.30
N GLY A 189 -4.50 2.70 -21.39
CA GLY A 189 -3.54 3.77 -21.68
C GLY A 189 -4.18 5.16 -21.74
N ARG A 190 -5.38 5.35 -21.22
CA ARG A 190 -6.13 6.62 -21.22
C ARG A 190 -6.75 6.89 -19.87
N TYR A 191 -6.93 8.18 -19.57
CA TYR A 191 -7.75 8.60 -18.45
C TYR A 191 -9.23 8.44 -18.79
N ASN A 192 -10.02 8.07 -17.82
CA ASN A 192 -11.46 7.80 -17.94
C ASN A 192 -12.16 8.17 -16.61
N ALA A 193 -13.49 8.25 -16.68
CA ALA A 193 -14.34 8.33 -15.49
C ALA A 193 -15.37 7.19 -15.51
N LEU A 194 -15.95 6.90 -14.35
CA LEU A 194 -17.08 5.97 -14.27
C LEU A 194 -18.26 6.51 -15.09
N ARG A 195 -18.83 5.68 -15.95
CA ARG A 195 -20.11 5.96 -16.60
C ARG A 195 -21.21 5.34 -15.75
N HIS A 196 -22.24 6.11 -15.48
CA HIS A 196 -23.49 5.58 -14.93
C HIS A 196 -24.30 4.92 -16.03
#